data_d0ab0e6e4a706dd730e2441f7b6863e0
#
_entry.id   d0ab0e6e4a706dd730e2441f7b6863e0
#
_cell.length_a   1.000
_cell.length_b   1.000
_cell.length_c   1.000
_cell.angle_alpha   90.00
_cell.angle_beta   90.00
_cell.angle_gamma   90.00
#
_symmetry.space_group_name_H-M   'P 1'
#
loop_
_entity.id
_entity.type
_entity.pdbx_description
1 polymer ?
#
loop_
_entity_poly.entity_id
_entity_poly.type
_entity_poly.pdbx_seq_one_letter_code
_entity_poly.pdbx_strand_id
1 'polypeptide(L)'
;MIRAISVDMDGTFLDGNGEYDRARFERIYEELVKRDVKFIVASGNQYYQLKSFFPGKDEELFYVAENGAVIFHQGELRSVNRFDERLVHKILRTLIQEYQDLQVILCGVKSAYLLKAADPDFKAFAKKYYFELQEVDSFDVLPDDTFIKFALDVEVTKTGQIVEDLNQTFAGEIRAVSSGHGSIDIIIPGVTKGSAIQQLLNEWQVAPDDLLAFGDANNDIEMLRLTPNSYAMHESSPEVLATAKHVAPSNEEAGVLQVIEEYMKKSQRP
;
A
#
# COMPACT_ATOMS: atom_id res chain seq x y z
N MET A 1 -20.72 8.30 13.88
CA MET A 1 -20.72 6.80 13.97
C MET A 1 -19.77 6.28 12.90
N ILE A 2 -18.90 5.31 13.21
CA ILE A 2 -17.93 4.80 12.22
C ILE A 2 -18.68 4.11 11.07
N ARG A 3 -18.35 4.51 9.84
CA ARG A 3 -18.92 4.02 8.57
C ARG A 3 -17.86 3.43 7.65
N ALA A 4 -16.59 3.73 7.88
CA ALA A 4 -15.48 3.16 7.14
C ALA A 4 -14.31 2.86 8.08
N ILE A 5 -13.58 1.80 7.81
CA ILE A 5 -12.34 1.41 8.51
C ILE A 5 -11.27 1.22 7.45
N SER A 6 -10.12 1.85 7.61
CA SER A 6 -8.94 1.61 6.77
C SER A 6 -7.79 1.06 7.60
N VAL A 7 -7.15 0.01 7.12
CA VAL A 7 -6.02 -0.62 7.81
C VAL A 7 -4.85 -0.80 6.85
N ASP A 8 -3.65 -0.45 7.32
CA ASP A 8 -2.44 -0.94 6.71
C ASP A 8 -2.21 -2.41 7.09
N MET A 9 -1.33 -3.10 6.35
CA MET A 9 -1.11 -4.54 6.54
C MET A 9 0.14 -4.84 7.35
N ASP A 10 1.32 -4.61 6.78
CA ASP A 10 2.60 -5.00 7.37
C ASP A 10 2.96 -4.09 8.57
N GLY A 11 3.14 -4.67 9.76
CA GLY A 11 3.38 -3.90 10.98
C GLY A 11 2.11 -3.29 11.61
N THR A 12 0.95 -3.44 10.98
CA THR A 12 -0.34 -2.90 11.45
C THR A 12 -1.36 -4.01 11.66
N PHE A 13 -1.91 -4.58 10.58
CA PHE A 13 -2.94 -5.63 10.68
C PHE A 13 -2.35 -7.03 10.85
N LEU A 14 -1.19 -7.28 10.22
CA LEU A 14 -0.42 -8.51 10.31
C LEU A 14 0.56 -8.47 11.47
N ASP A 15 0.75 -9.61 12.13
CA ASP A 15 1.83 -9.83 13.11
C ASP A 15 3.20 -10.02 12.42
N GLY A 16 4.27 -10.20 13.18
CA GLY A 16 5.61 -10.41 12.67
C GLY A 16 5.81 -11.69 11.86
N ASN A 17 4.83 -12.59 11.83
CA ASN A 17 4.82 -13.80 11.00
C ASN A 17 4.03 -13.59 9.69
N GLY A 18 3.43 -12.41 9.48
CA GLY A 18 2.58 -12.13 8.33
C GLY A 18 1.18 -12.75 8.45
N GLU A 19 0.72 -12.99 9.67
CA GLU A 19 -0.59 -13.59 9.97
C GLU A 19 -1.44 -12.63 10.83
N TYR A 20 -2.74 -12.96 10.98
CA TYR A 20 -3.65 -12.26 11.88
C TYR A 20 -4.66 -13.23 12.48
N ASP A 21 -5.34 -12.87 13.56
CA ASP A 21 -6.40 -13.68 14.16
C ASP A 21 -7.64 -13.73 13.25
N ARG A 22 -7.62 -14.70 12.30
CA ARG A 22 -8.66 -14.88 11.28
C ARG A 22 -10.03 -15.14 11.90
N ALA A 23 -10.10 -15.95 12.95
CA ALA A 23 -11.37 -16.29 13.60
C ALA A 23 -11.98 -15.07 14.32
N ARG A 24 -11.15 -14.24 14.91
CA ARG A 24 -11.58 -12.98 15.55
C ARG A 24 -12.02 -11.96 14.52
N PHE A 25 -11.24 -11.79 13.46
CA PHE A 25 -11.58 -10.90 12.35
C PHE A 25 -12.91 -11.28 11.71
N GLU A 26 -13.16 -12.57 11.46
CA GLU A 26 -14.42 -13.04 10.87
C GLU A 26 -15.64 -12.60 11.68
N ARG A 27 -15.62 -12.81 13.00
CA ARG A 27 -16.71 -12.37 13.89
C ARG A 27 -16.90 -10.85 13.89
N ILE A 28 -15.81 -10.10 13.89
CA ILE A 28 -15.84 -8.64 13.81
C ILE A 28 -16.43 -8.21 12.46
N TYR A 29 -15.95 -8.82 11.38
CA TYR A 29 -16.34 -8.46 10.02
C TYR A 29 -17.84 -8.71 9.77
N GLU A 30 -18.39 -9.83 10.22
CA GLU A 30 -19.83 -10.09 10.16
C GLU A 30 -20.65 -8.97 10.81
N GLU A 31 -20.19 -8.42 11.93
CA GLU A 31 -20.85 -7.32 12.61
C GLU A 31 -20.67 -5.98 11.87
N LEU A 32 -19.52 -5.75 11.23
CA LEU A 32 -19.29 -4.57 10.38
C LEU A 32 -20.23 -4.57 9.18
N VAL A 33 -20.38 -5.71 8.51
CA VAL A 33 -21.31 -5.88 7.37
C VAL A 33 -22.76 -5.59 7.78
N LYS A 34 -23.24 -6.11 8.92
CA LYS A 34 -24.58 -5.83 9.45
C LYS A 34 -24.84 -4.34 9.70
N ARG A 35 -23.78 -3.57 9.95
CA ARG A 35 -23.83 -2.12 10.23
C ARG A 35 -23.52 -1.27 9.00
N ASP A 36 -23.34 -1.88 7.83
CA ASP A 36 -22.93 -1.22 6.58
C ASP A 36 -21.61 -0.44 6.74
N VAL A 37 -20.66 -0.95 7.53
CA VAL A 37 -19.33 -0.37 7.68
C VAL A 37 -18.42 -0.93 6.60
N LYS A 38 -17.84 -0.06 5.78
CA LYS A 38 -16.89 -0.44 4.71
C LYS A 38 -15.52 -0.74 5.29
N PHE A 39 -14.89 -1.82 4.85
CA PHE A 39 -13.54 -2.20 5.28
C PHE A 39 -12.56 -2.05 4.11
N ILE A 40 -11.49 -1.28 4.33
CA ILE A 40 -10.48 -0.92 3.34
C ILE A 40 -9.14 -1.49 3.78
N VAL A 41 -8.56 -2.33 2.96
CA VAL A 41 -7.17 -2.80 3.08
C VAL A 41 -6.30 -1.85 2.27
N ALA A 42 -5.38 -1.11 2.92
CA ALA A 42 -4.56 -0.07 2.27
C ALA A 42 -3.07 -0.37 2.44
N SER A 43 -2.36 -0.73 1.38
CA SER A 43 -0.97 -1.14 1.45
C SER A 43 -0.12 -0.67 0.25
N GLY A 44 1.21 -0.66 0.42
CA GLY A 44 2.17 -0.54 -0.67
C GLY A 44 2.30 -1.80 -1.53
N ASN A 45 1.70 -2.91 -1.09
CA ASN A 45 1.82 -4.22 -1.71
C ASN A 45 0.87 -4.37 -2.90
N GLN A 46 1.17 -5.40 -3.74
CA GLN A 46 0.37 -5.75 -4.90
C GLN A 46 -1.01 -6.27 -4.50
N TYR A 47 -2.07 -5.89 -5.23
CA TYR A 47 -3.45 -6.37 -4.99
C TYR A 47 -3.54 -7.89 -4.87
N TYR A 48 -2.86 -8.63 -5.73
CA TYR A 48 -2.88 -10.10 -5.73
C TYR A 48 -2.32 -10.72 -4.46
N GLN A 49 -1.34 -10.08 -3.84
CA GLN A 49 -0.86 -10.46 -2.51
C GLN A 49 -1.90 -10.09 -1.43
N LEU A 50 -2.42 -8.87 -1.45
CA LEU A 50 -3.37 -8.40 -0.43
C LEU A 50 -4.61 -9.29 -0.35
N LYS A 51 -5.20 -9.63 -1.50
CA LYS A 51 -6.39 -10.51 -1.50
C LYS A 51 -6.11 -11.91 -0.96
N SER A 52 -4.87 -12.40 -1.06
CA SER A 52 -4.51 -13.73 -0.55
C SER A 52 -4.60 -13.84 0.98
N PHE A 53 -4.50 -12.71 1.70
CA PHE A 53 -4.69 -12.68 3.14
C PHE A 53 -6.17 -12.89 3.54
N PHE A 54 -7.11 -12.57 2.64
CA PHE A 54 -8.55 -12.60 2.91
C PHE A 54 -9.29 -13.55 1.97
N PRO A 55 -9.03 -14.88 2.01
CA PRO A 55 -9.66 -15.84 1.11
C PRO A 55 -11.18 -15.81 1.25
N GLY A 56 -11.87 -15.72 0.10
CA GLY A 56 -13.33 -15.69 0.04
C GLY A 56 -13.97 -14.33 0.34
N LYS A 57 -13.19 -13.25 0.55
CA LYS A 57 -13.71 -11.91 0.85
C LYS A 57 -13.42 -10.88 -0.25
N ASP A 58 -12.98 -11.30 -1.41
CA ASP A 58 -12.60 -10.40 -2.51
C ASP A 58 -13.79 -9.56 -3.02
N GLU A 59 -15.02 -10.09 -2.90
CA GLU A 59 -16.25 -9.39 -3.27
C GLU A 59 -16.71 -8.35 -2.23
N GLU A 60 -16.18 -8.41 -1.01
CA GLU A 60 -16.67 -7.63 0.11
C GLU A 60 -15.73 -6.48 0.51
N LEU A 61 -14.41 -6.71 0.39
CA LEU A 61 -13.38 -5.77 0.81
C LEU A 61 -13.00 -4.79 -0.30
N PHE A 62 -12.60 -3.59 0.12
CA PHE A 62 -11.93 -2.62 -0.75
C PHE A 62 -10.42 -2.72 -0.56
N TYR A 63 -9.70 -2.80 -1.67
CA TYR A 63 -8.23 -2.87 -1.66
C TYR A 63 -7.66 -1.62 -2.30
N VAL A 64 -7.00 -0.80 -1.51
CA VAL A 64 -6.18 0.33 -1.92
C VAL A 64 -4.74 -0.18 -1.98
N ALA A 65 -4.31 -0.64 -3.14
CA ALA A 65 -3.01 -1.28 -3.34
C ALA A 65 -1.99 -0.33 -3.98
N GLU A 66 -0.72 -0.74 -3.97
CA GLU A 66 0.39 0.00 -4.58
C GLU A 66 0.44 1.46 -4.12
N ASN A 67 0.34 1.67 -2.79
CA ASN A 67 0.31 2.99 -2.16
C ASN A 67 -0.82 3.91 -2.67
N GLY A 68 -1.95 3.36 -3.10
CA GLY A 68 -3.10 4.13 -3.59
C GLY A 68 -3.14 4.29 -5.11
N ALA A 69 -2.20 3.71 -5.85
CA ALA A 69 -2.20 3.78 -7.30
C ALA A 69 -3.40 3.04 -7.92
N VAL A 70 -3.89 1.99 -7.27
CA VAL A 70 -5.05 1.21 -7.71
C VAL A 70 -6.04 0.98 -6.58
N ILE A 71 -7.32 0.95 -6.93
CA ILE A 71 -8.42 0.55 -6.05
C ILE A 71 -9.14 -0.63 -6.71
N PHE A 72 -9.22 -1.75 -5.99
CA PHE A 72 -9.99 -2.93 -6.38
C PHE A 72 -11.16 -3.16 -5.43
N HIS A 73 -12.25 -3.66 -5.96
CA HIS A 73 -13.42 -4.14 -5.22
C HIS A 73 -14.18 -5.15 -6.07
N GLN A 74 -14.66 -6.21 -5.49
CA GLN A 74 -15.37 -7.30 -6.20
C GLN A 74 -14.52 -7.96 -7.29
N GLY A 75 -13.21 -8.06 -7.07
CA GLY A 75 -12.29 -8.58 -8.08
C GLY A 75 -12.02 -7.64 -9.27
N GLU A 76 -12.68 -6.48 -9.33
CA GLU A 76 -12.61 -5.54 -10.43
C GLU A 76 -11.77 -4.29 -10.09
N LEU A 77 -11.03 -3.80 -11.07
CA LEU A 77 -10.33 -2.51 -10.97
C LEU A 77 -11.35 -1.37 -11.01
N ARG A 78 -11.47 -0.62 -9.89
CA ARG A 78 -12.38 0.52 -9.76
C ARG A 78 -11.73 1.84 -10.13
N SER A 79 -10.45 1.98 -9.83
CA SER A 79 -9.70 3.21 -10.10
C SER A 79 -8.23 2.88 -10.33
N VAL A 80 -7.59 3.65 -11.22
CA VAL A 80 -6.15 3.55 -11.48
C VAL A 80 -5.54 4.93 -11.73
N ASN A 81 -4.47 5.22 -11.02
CA ASN A 81 -3.53 6.29 -11.33
C ASN A 81 -2.33 5.65 -12.04
N ARG A 82 -1.95 6.19 -13.20
CA ARG A 82 -0.93 5.57 -14.05
C ARG A 82 0.10 6.58 -14.51
N PHE A 83 1.28 6.11 -14.79
CA PHE A 83 2.27 6.86 -15.54
C PHE A 83 1.89 6.95 -17.03
N ASP A 84 2.25 8.07 -17.67
CA ASP A 84 2.26 8.13 -19.13
C ASP A 84 3.34 7.20 -19.68
N GLU A 85 3.05 6.48 -20.78
CA GLU A 85 3.95 5.47 -21.35
C GLU A 85 5.30 6.08 -21.78
N ARG A 86 5.30 7.34 -22.27
CA ARG A 86 6.55 8.03 -22.63
C ARG A 86 7.41 8.30 -21.41
N LEU A 87 6.77 8.62 -20.27
CA LEU A 87 7.46 8.81 -19.00
C LEU A 87 8.02 7.47 -18.49
N VAL A 88 7.28 6.36 -18.63
CA VAL A 88 7.78 5.02 -18.29
C VAL A 88 9.07 4.72 -19.08
N HIS A 89 9.06 4.92 -20.39
CA HIS A 89 10.27 4.73 -21.20
C HIS A 89 11.42 5.68 -20.80
N LYS A 90 11.11 6.94 -20.47
CA LYS A 90 12.12 7.91 -20.02
C LYS A 90 12.76 7.47 -18.70
N ILE A 91 11.96 7.04 -17.74
CA ILE A 91 12.43 6.52 -16.44
C ILE A 91 13.33 5.30 -16.66
N LEU A 92 12.85 4.28 -17.37
CA LEU A 92 13.60 3.05 -17.64
C LEU A 92 14.95 3.32 -18.30
N ARG A 93 15.00 4.20 -19.30
CA ARG A 93 16.26 4.59 -19.95
C ARG A 93 17.23 5.23 -18.96
N THR A 94 16.76 6.17 -18.16
CA THR A 94 17.59 6.82 -17.16
C THR A 94 18.13 5.81 -16.13
N LEU A 95 17.26 4.91 -15.62
CA LEU A 95 17.68 3.88 -14.67
C LEU A 95 18.75 2.97 -15.25
N ILE A 96 18.58 2.48 -16.49
CA ILE A 96 19.52 1.56 -17.15
C ILE A 96 20.84 2.27 -17.51
N GLN A 97 20.79 3.52 -17.91
CA GLN A 97 21.99 4.26 -18.37
C GLN A 97 22.83 4.82 -17.23
N GLU A 98 22.20 5.28 -16.16
CA GLU A 98 22.90 6.02 -15.10
C GLU A 98 23.25 5.14 -13.89
N TYR A 99 22.56 4.00 -13.69
CA TYR A 99 22.74 3.13 -12.53
C TYR A 99 23.04 1.68 -12.92
N GLN A 100 24.33 1.29 -12.90
CA GLN A 100 24.77 -0.01 -13.45
C GLN A 100 24.36 -1.23 -12.61
N ASP A 101 24.19 -1.07 -11.27
CA ASP A 101 23.95 -2.17 -10.34
C ASP A 101 22.51 -2.16 -9.78
N LEU A 102 21.62 -1.41 -10.41
CA LEU A 102 20.26 -1.23 -9.95
C LEU A 102 19.36 -2.36 -10.51
N GLN A 103 18.56 -2.97 -9.65
CA GLN A 103 17.50 -3.90 -10.06
C GLN A 103 16.16 -3.18 -10.14
N VAL A 104 15.35 -3.51 -11.14
CA VAL A 104 14.07 -2.83 -11.40
C VAL A 104 12.93 -3.84 -11.48
N ILE A 105 11.85 -3.53 -10.78
CA ILE A 105 10.53 -4.11 -11.02
C ILE A 105 9.64 -3.00 -11.57
N LEU A 106 9.10 -3.19 -12.77
CA LEU A 106 8.08 -2.33 -13.35
C LEU A 106 6.70 -2.88 -12.97
N CYS A 107 5.97 -2.15 -12.11
CA CYS A 107 4.69 -2.59 -11.60
C CYS A 107 3.55 -2.14 -12.52
N GLY A 108 2.82 -3.09 -13.04
CA GLY A 108 1.58 -2.89 -13.78
C GLY A 108 0.35 -3.32 -12.98
N VAL A 109 -0.83 -3.05 -13.52
CA VAL A 109 -2.11 -3.47 -12.93
C VAL A 109 -2.31 -4.98 -13.01
N LYS A 110 -1.91 -5.59 -14.15
CA LYS A 110 -2.08 -7.03 -14.38
C LYS A 110 -0.96 -7.84 -13.75
N SER A 111 0.27 -7.32 -13.75
CA SER A 111 1.45 -8.01 -13.26
C SER A 111 2.57 -7.03 -12.91
N ALA A 112 3.54 -7.50 -12.13
CA ALA A 112 4.84 -6.87 -12.02
C ALA A 112 5.80 -7.52 -13.03
N TYR A 113 6.78 -6.77 -13.51
CA TYR A 113 7.71 -7.20 -14.57
C TYR A 113 9.14 -6.94 -14.15
N LEU A 114 10.00 -7.95 -14.31
CA LEU A 114 11.44 -7.83 -14.14
C LEU A 114 12.19 -8.49 -15.30
N LEU A 115 13.46 -8.15 -15.47
CA LEU A 115 14.28 -8.72 -16.52
C LEU A 115 14.62 -10.18 -16.23
N LYS A 116 14.60 -11.05 -17.25
CA LYS A 116 15.13 -12.42 -17.15
C LYS A 116 16.59 -12.45 -16.72
N ALA A 117 17.35 -11.43 -17.08
CA ALA A 117 18.76 -11.26 -16.71
C ALA A 117 18.96 -10.71 -15.30
N ALA A 118 17.89 -10.36 -14.55
CA ALA A 118 17.99 -9.87 -13.18
C ALA A 118 18.64 -10.90 -12.24
N ASP A 119 19.25 -10.39 -11.19
CA ASP A 119 19.92 -11.20 -10.17
C ASP A 119 18.98 -12.27 -9.58
N PRO A 120 19.42 -13.54 -9.42
CA PRO A 120 18.59 -14.61 -8.88
C PRO A 120 18.06 -14.35 -7.47
N ASP A 121 18.86 -13.71 -6.59
CA ASP A 121 18.43 -13.40 -5.22
C ASP A 121 17.37 -12.29 -5.23
N PHE A 122 17.52 -11.30 -6.11
CA PHE A 122 16.51 -10.27 -6.36
C PHE A 122 15.20 -10.87 -6.87
N LYS A 123 15.27 -11.83 -7.82
CA LYS A 123 14.08 -12.55 -8.29
C LYS A 123 13.38 -13.33 -7.18
N ALA A 124 14.16 -13.99 -6.32
CA ALA A 124 13.63 -14.72 -5.16
C ALA A 124 12.98 -13.77 -4.14
N PHE A 125 13.58 -12.60 -3.93
CA PHE A 125 13.01 -11.53 -3.11
C PHE A 125 11.70 -11.00 -3.72
N ALA A 126 11.69 -10.66 -5.01
CA ALA A 126 10.51 -10.14 -5.70
C ALA A 126 9.31 -11.08 -5.59
N LYS A 127 9.50 -12.40 -5.71
CA LYS A 127 8.44 -13.41 -5.61
C LYS A 127 7.73 -13.45 -4.24
N LYS A 128 8.31 -12.88 -3.19
CA LYS A 128 7.67 -12.79 -1.87
C LYS A 128 6.60 -11.71 -1.81
N TYR A 129 6.75 -10.65 -2.62
CA TYR A 129 5.88 -9.46 -2.59
C TYR A 129 4.98 -9.35 -3.80
N TYR A 130 5.40 -9.91 -4.96
CA TYR A 130 4.66 -9.83 -6.21
C TYR A 130 4.15 -11.23 -6.59
N PHE A 131 2.88 -11.48 -6.34
CA PHE A 131 2.24 -12.76 -6.62
C PHE A 131 1.95 -12.93 -8.11
N GLU A 132 1.61 -11.82 -8.79
CA GLU A 132 1.62 -11.77 -10.24
C GLU A 132 2.93 -11.12 -10.70
N LEU A 133 3.90 -11.95 -11.13
CA LEU A 133 5.25 -11.54 -11.51
C LEU A 133 5.65 -12.23 -12.81
N GLN A 134 6.06 -11.46 -13.81
CA GLN A 134 6.51 -11.95 -15.12
C GLN A 134 7.96 -11.54 -15.39
N GLU A 135 8.69 -12.44 -16.03
CA GLU A 135 10.04 -12.18 -16.50
C GLU A 135 10.02 -11.79 -17.99
N VAL A 136 10.60 -10.64 -18.33
CA VAL A 136 10.70 -10.13 -19.71
C VAL A 136 12.14 -10.11 -20.19
N ASP A 137 12.35 -10.18 -21.51
CA ASP A 137 13.70 -10.14 -22.10
C ASP A 137 14.31 -8.74 -22.06
N SER A 138 13.50 -7.70 -22.28
CA SER A 138 13.91 -6.30 -22.19
C SER A 138 12.69 -5.41 -21.88
N PHE A 139 12.94 -4.15 -21.52
CA PHE A 139 11.92 -3.10 -21.42
C PHE A 139 11.86 -2.19 -22.67
N ASP A 140 12.51 -2.55 -23.77
CA ASP A 140 12.43 -1.78 -25.03
C ASP A 140 11.03 -1.82 -25.62
N VAL A 141 10.36 -2.96 -25.47
CA VAL A 141 8.93 -3.11 -25.77
C VAL A 141 8.23 -3.43 -24.46
N LEU A 142 7.37 -2.50 -24.03
CA LEU A 142 6.62 -2.68 -22.80
C LEU A 142 5.55 -3.76 -22.94
N PRO A 143 5.30 -4.55 -21.89
CA PRO A 143 4.14 -5.44 -21.83
C PRO A 143 2.82 -4.66 -22.02
N ASP A 144 1.77 -5.35 -22.51
CA ASP A 144 0.42 -4.78 -22.61
C ASP A 144 -0.23 -4.68 -21.24
N ASP A 145 0.13 -3.62 -20.51
CA ASP A 145 -0.35 -3.33 -19.16
C ASP A 145 -0.41 -1.81 -18.91
N THR A 146 -0.99 -1.45 -17.79
CA THR A 146 -1.05 -0.08 -17.26
C THR A 146 -0.05 0.07 -16.12
N PHE A 147 0.99 0.89 -16.28
CA PHE A 147 2.09 1.00 -15.33
C PHE A 147 1.83 2.05 -14.25
N ILE A 148 2.07 1.67 -13.00
CA ILE A 148 1.60 2.40 -11.82
C ILE A 148 2.70 2.71 -10.79
N LYS A 149 3.78 1.95 -10.79
CA LYS A 149 4.91 2.10 -9.85
C LYS A 149 6.18 1.47 -10.42
N PHE A 150 7.34 1.91 -9.98
CA PHE A 150 8.59 1.16 -10.09
C PHE A 150 9.07 0.83 -8.68
N ALA A 151 9.55 -0.38 -8.48
CA ALA A 151 10.29 -0.74 -7.30
C ALA A 151 11.74 -1.04 -7.69
N LEU A 152 12.67 -0.41 -6.99
CA LEU A 152 14.09 -0.53 -7.26
C LEU A 152 14.77 -1.19 -6.06
N ASP A 153 15.78 -2.01 -6.34
CA ASP A 153 16.69 -2.50 -5.33
C ASP A 153 18.09 -1.98 -5.62
N VAL A 154 18.68 -1.31 -4.63
CA VAL A 154 19.96 -0.62 -4.73
C VAL A 154 20.82 -0.89 -3.49
N GLU A 155 22.11 -0.63 -3.59
CA GLU A 155 22.98 -0.64 -2.41
C GLU A 155 22.47 0.35 -1.35
N VAL A 156 22.32 -0.12 -0.11
CA VAL A 156 21.74 0.66 1.01
C VAL A 156 22.44 2.02 1.19
N THR A 157 23.76 2.06 1.02
CA THR A 157 24.57 3.29 1.16
C THR A 157 24.28 4.34 0.08
N LYS A 158 23.74 3.93 -1.07
CA LYS A 158 23.42 4.80 -2.21
C LYS A 158 21.96 5.26 -2.25
N THR A 159 21.09 4.64 -1.43
CA THR A 159 19.63 4.87 -1.46
C THR A 159 19.27 6.35 -1.40
N GLY A 160 19.81 7.10 -0.43
CA GLY A 160 19.48 8.52 -0.24
C GLY A 160 19.87 9.39 -1.43
N GLN A 161 21.06 9.16 -2.00
CA GLN A 161 21.54 9.90 -3.16
C GLN A 161 20.68 9.61 -4.40
N ILE A 162 20.37 8.34 -4.67
CA ILE A 162 19.54 7.94 -5.82
C ILE A 162 18.14 8.53 -5.72
N VAL A 163 17.53 8.53 -4.53
CA VAL A 163 16.22 9.17 -4.29
C VAL A 163 16.28 10.66 -4.60
N GLU A 164 17.31 11.37 -4.16
CA GLU A 164 17.49 12.79 -4.43
C GLU A 164 17.69 13.06 -5.92
N ASP A 165 18.59 12.33 -6.58
CA ASP A 165 18.90 12.46 -8.02
C ASP A 165 17.65 12.21 -8.88
N LEU A 166 16.87 11.16 -8.60
CA LEU A 166 15.63 10.86 -9.31
C LEU A 166 14.59 11.97 -9.13
N ASN A 167 14.39 12.45 -7.91
CA ASN A 167 13.46 13.54 -7.65
C ASN A 167 13.88 14.88 -8.31
N GLN A 168 15.18 15.13 -8.48
CA GLN A 168 15.69 16.29 -9.20
C GLN A 168 15.53 16.11 -10.73
N THR A 169 15.93 14.93 -11.26
CA THR A 169 15.89 14.64 -12.70
C THR A 169 14.48 14.67 -13.27
N PHE A 170 13.51 14.17 -12.49
CA PHE A 170 12.11 14.07 -12.89
C PHE A 170 11.20 15.00 -12.08
N ALA A 171 11.69 16.18 -11.72
CA ALA A 171 10.99 17.10 -10.82
C ALA A 171 9.51 17.33 -11.21
N GLY A 172 8.59 16.94 -10.32
CA GLY A 172 7.14 17.05 -10.53
C GLY A 172 6.51 15.95 -11.41
N GLU A 173 7.30 15.16 -12.13
CA GLU A 173 6.80 14.03 -12.93
C GLU A 173 6.67 12.73 -12.11
N ILE A 174 7.56 12.54 -11.12
CA ILE A 174 7.58 11.40 -10.21
C ILE A 174 7.81 11.83 -8.76
N ARG A 175 7.63 10.87 -7.86
CA ARG A 175 8.12 10.94 -6.48
C ARG A 175 8.87 9.65 -6.17
N ALA A 176 10.19 9.74 -5.98
CA ALA A 176 11.01 8.64 -5.48
C ALA A 176 11.04 8.70 -3.94
N VAL A 177 10.83 7.57 -3.28
CA VAL A 177 10.85 7.43 -1.82
C VAL A 177 11.60 6.16 -1.43
N SER A 178 12.36 6.22 -0.33
CA SER A 178 12.95 5.01 0.24
C SER A 178 11.88 4.22 0.99
N SER A 179 11.81 2.92 0.74
CA SER A 179 10.99 1.96 1.48
C SER A 179 11.82 1.07 2.43
N GLY A 180 13.08 1.45 2.67
CA GLY A 180 14.00 0.78 3.59
C GLY A 180 14.88 -0.29 2.92
N HIS A 181 15.98 -0.66 3.59
CA HIS A 181 16.87 -1.78 3.22
C HIS A 181 17.38 -1.76 1.76
N GLY A 182 17.59 -0.57 1.17
CA GLY A 182 18.01 -0.46 -0.23
C GLY A 182 16.85 -0.41 -1.24
N SER A 183 15.62 -0.52 -0.78
CA SER A 183 14.44 -0.41 -1.67
C SER A 183 14.03 1.04 -1.87
N ILE A 184 13.70 1.38 -3.13
CA ILE A 184 13.17 2.68 -3.55
C ILE A 184 11.90 2.44 -4.36
N ASP A 185 10.82 3.12 -4.01
CA ASP A 185 9.62 3.18 -4.83
C ASP A 185 9.59 4.49 -5.62
N ILE A 186 9.34 4.38 -6.94
CA ILE A 186 9.00 5.54 -7.79
C ILE A 186 7.49 5.51 -7.96
N ILE A 187 6.82 6.51 -7.42
CA ILE A 187 5.36 6.62 -7.37
C ILE A 187 4.89 7.89 -8.08
N ILE A 188 3.60 7.94 -8.37
CA ILE A 188 2.94 9.08 -9.02
C ILE A 188 2.78 10.19 -7.98
N PRO A 189 3.19 11.45 -8.27
CA PRO A 189 3.04 12.56 -7.34
C PRO A 189 1.59 12.75 -6.89
N GLY A 190 1.38 12.94 -5.58
CA GLY A 190 0.05 13.15 -5.00
C GLY A 190 -0.83 11.90 -4.89
N VAL A 191 -0.37 10.76 -5.40
CA VAL A 191 -1.03 9.46 -5.20
C VAL A 191 -0.49 8.84 -3.92
N THR A 192 -1.37 8.65 -2.94
CA THR A 192 -1.06 8.09 -1.62
C THR A 192 -2.22 7.22 -1.13
N LYS A 193 -1.99 6.39 -0.11
CA LYS A 193 -3.08 5.68 0.57
C LYS A 193 -4.20 6.64 1.00
N GLY A 194 -3.81 7.81 1.56
CA GLY A 194 -4.74 8.84 1.98
C GLY A 194 -5.58 9.40 0.84
N SER A 195 -4.97 9.74 -0.32
CA SER A 195 -5.70 10.28 -1.47
C SER A 195 -6.71 9.28 -2.04
N ALA A 196 -6.35 8.00 -2.10
CA ALA A 196 -7.25 6.93 -2.57
C ALA A 196 -8.42 6.69 -1.59
N ILE A 197 -8.14 6.69 -0.28
CA ILE A 197 -9.19 6.56 0.73
C ILE A 197 -10.11 7.78 0.71
N GLN A 198 -9.59 8.99 0.56
CA GLN A 198 -10.40 10.20 0.43
C GLN A 198 -11.33 10.12 -0.80
N GLN A 199 -10.86 9.54 -1.92
CA GLN A 199 -11.70 9.28 -3.09
C GLN A 199 -12.89 8.36 -2.74
N LEU A 200 -12.64 7.25 -2.04
CA LEU A 200 -13.68 6.32 -1.60
C LEU A 200 -14.68 6.97 -0.62
N LEU A 201 -14.18 7.74 0.35
CA LEU A 201 -15.05 8.47 1.30
C LEU A 201 -15.98 9.45 0.58
N ASN A 202 -15.46 10.17 -0.41
CA ASN A 202 -16.27 11.10 -1.23
C ASN A 202 -17.33 10.35 -2.03
N GLU A 203 -16.97 9.22 -2.67
CA GLU A 203 -17.91 8.37 -3.42
C GLU A 203 -19.06 7.87 -2.52
N TRP A 204 -18.73 7.45 -1.29
CA TRP A 204 -19.73 6.95 -0.34
C TRP A 204 -20.42 8.02 0.47
N GLN A 205 -20.06 9.29 0.32
CA GLN A 205 -20.54 10.40 1.16
C GLN A 205 -20.34 10.12 2.64
N VAL A 206 -19.17 9.60 2.99
CA VAL A 206 -18.72 9.34 4.37
C VAL A 206 -17.87 10.51 4.82
N ALA A 207 -18.22 11.10 5.96
CA ALA A 207 -17.43 12.17 6.53
C ALA A 207 -16.08 11.62 7.11
N PRO A 208 -14.99 12.39 7.06
CA PRO A 208 -13.74 12.00 7.68
C PRO A 208 -13.85 11.57 9.15
N ASP A 209 -14.74 12.19 9.92
CA ASP A 209 -15.01 11.85 11.33
C ASP A 209 -15.66 10.46 11.52
N ASP A 210 -16.20 9.87 10.45
CA ASP A 210 -16.77 8.53 10.43
C ASP A 210 -15.79 7.46 9.91
N LEU A 211 -14.55 7.84 9.60
CA LEU A 211 -13.45 6.93 9.28
C LEU A 211 -12.68 6.54 10.53
N LEU A 212 -12.32 5.28 10.68
CA LEU A 212 -11.34 4.75 11.62
C LEU A 212 -10.12 4.30 10.81
N ALA A 213 -8.92 4.78 11.11
CA ALA A 213 -7.72 4.54 10.33
C ALA A 213 -6.56 4.01 11.20
N PHE A 214 -5.82 3.01 10.68
CA PHE A 214 -4.68 2.39 11.35
C PHE A 214 -3.48 2.31 10.42
N GLY A 215 -2.29 2.62 10.95
CA GLY A 215 -1.04 2.54 10.23
C GLY A 215 0.17 2.62 11.16
N ASP A 216 1.36 2.32 10.66
CA ASP A 216 2.61 2.30 11.44
C ASP A 216 3.77 3.01 10.73
N ALA A 217 3.70 3.22 9.42
CA ALA A 217 4.80 3.69 8.61
C ALA A 217 4.50 5.04 7.91
N ASN A 218 5.54 5.65 7.32
CA ASN A 218 5.44 6.99 6.74
C ASN A 218 4.46 7.10 5.57
N ASN A 219 4.20 6.01 4.83
CA ASN A 219 3.21 5.95 3.76
C ASN A 219 1.76 5.95 4.28
N ASP A 220 1.55 5.85 5.61
CA ASP A 220 0.23 5.94 6.27
C ASP A 220 -0.11 7.35 6.74
N ILE A 221 0.87 8.25 6.78
CA ILE A 221 0.72 9.59 7.36
C ILE A 221 -0.48 10.33 6.76
N GLU A 222 -0.62 10.33 5.43
CA GLU A 222 -1.73 11.00 4.77
C GLU A 222 -3.08 10.34 5.10
N MET A 223 -3.13 9.01 5.23
CA MET A 223 -4.32 8.27 5.65
C MET A 223 -4.71 8.62 7.10
N LEU A 224 -3.75 8.64 8.01
CA LEU A 224 -3.97 8.95 9.42
C LEU A 224 -4.41 10.40 9.63
N ARG A 225 -3.99 11.34 8.77
CA ARG A 225 -4.40 12.76 8.81
C ARG A 225 -5.84 12.98 8.38
N LEU A 226 -6.48 12.04 7.69
CA LEU A 226 -7.85 12.21 7.20
C LEU A 226 -8.88 12.28 8.31
N THR A 227 -8.62 11.69 9.47
CA THR A 227 -9.63 11.47 10.52
C THR A 227 -9.13 11.77 11.93
N PRO A 228 -10.01 12.27 12.82
CA PRO A 228 -9.70 12.33 14.25
C PRO A 228 -9.66 10.94 14.92
N ASN A 229 -10.17 9.88 14.28
CA ASN A 229 -10.14 8.51 14.78
C ASN A 229 -8.96 7.72 14.17
N SER A 230 -7.78 8.34 14.11
CA SER A 230 -6.57 7.71 13.60
C SER A 230 -5.72 7.10 14.70
N TYR A 231 -5.19 5.92 14.43
CA TYR A 231 -4.38 5.13 15.36
C TYR A 231 -3.03 4.77 14.72
N ALA A 232 -1.94 5.20 15.36
CA ALA A 232 -0.61 4.64 15.13
C ALA A 232 -0.48 3.34 15.91
N MET A 233 0.22 2.35 15.36
CA MET A 233 0.59 1.16 16.14
C MET A 233 1.65 1.52 17.17
N HIS A 234 1.73 0.74 18.26
CA HIS A 234 2.64 1.05 19.38
C HIS A 234 4.10 1.19 18.94
N GLU A 235 4.55 0.39 17.97
CA GLU A 235 5.91 0.35 17.45
C GLU A 235 6.19 1.33 16.30
N SER A 236 5.23 2.18 15.96
CA SER A 236 5.35 3.15 14.85
C SER A 236 6.50 4.13 15.06
N SER A 237 6.99 4.69 13.94
CA SER A 237 7.99 5.75 13.98
C SER A 237 7.50 6.99 14.74
N PRO A 238 8.42 7.82 15.31
CA PRO A 238 8.04 9.05 16.02
C PRO A 238 7.17 10.00 15.19
N GLU A 239 7.37 10.06 13.87
CA GLU A 239 6.59 10.91 12.97
C GLU A 239 5.14 10.41 12.85
N VAL A 240 4.94 9.11 12.73
CA VAL A 240 3.62 8.48 12.68
C VAL A 240 2.89 8.63 14.00
N LEU A 241 3.59 8.37 15.13
CA LEU A 241 3.05 8.58 16.48
C LEU A 241 2.61 10.04 16.73
N ALA A 242 3.36 11.01 16.21
CA ALA A 242 3.02 12.43 16.32
C ALA A 242 1.84 12.85 15.41
N THR A 243 1.59 12.08 14.34
CA THR A 243 0.52 12.37 13.37
C THR A 243 -0.83 11.82 13.82
N ALA A 244 -0.87 10.57 14.26
CA ALA A 244 -2.09 9.93 14.71
C ALA A 244 -2.65 10.58 15.99
N LYS A 245 -3.96 10.48 16.19
CA LYS A 245 -4.63 11.03 17.38
C LYS A 245 -4.60 10.08 18.56
N HIS A 246 -4.41 8.80 18.29
CA HIS A 246 -4.40 7.72 19.29
C HIS A 246 -3.27 6.73 18.97
N VAL A 247 -2.95 5.91 19.97
CA VAL A 247 -2.02 4.79 19.83
C VAL A 247 -2.80 3.49 20.07
N ALA A 248 -2.72 2.56 19.14
CA ALA A 248 -3.27 1.22 19.30
C ALA A 248 -2.26 0.31 20.04
N PRO A 249 -2.71 -0.79 20.66
CA PRO A 249 -1.83 -1.87 21.08
C PRO A 249 -0.99 -2.41 19.91
N SER A 250 0.04 -3.17 20.23
CA SER A 250 0.92 -3.81 19.22
C SER A 250 0.15 -4.65 18.20
N ASN A 251 0.66 -4.72 16.97
CA ASN A 251 0.18 -5.68 15.96
C ASN A 251 0.31 -7.13 16.45
N GLU A 252 1.36 -7.45 17.23
CA GLU A 252 1.55 -8.77 17.87
C GLU A 252 0.40 -9.14 18.84
N GLU A 253 -0.29 -8.14 19.37
CA GLU A 253 -1.44 -8.30 20.27
C GLU A 253 -2.78 -8.17 19.53
N ALA A 254 -2.77 -8.13 18.18
CA ALA A 254 -3.93 -7.85 17.35
C ALA A 254 -4.61 -6.50 17.72
N GLY A 255 -3.80 -5.45 17.89
CA GLY A 255 -4.23 -4.14 18.39
C GLY A 255 -5.33 -3.50 17.55
N VAL A 256 -5.29 -3.64 16.23
CA VAL A 256 -6.36 -3.18 15.32
C VAL A 256 -7.71 -3.80 15.69
N LEU A 257 -7.75 -5.12 15.87
CA LEU A 257 -9.00 -5.82 16.19
C LEU A 257 -9.52 -5.44 17.58
N GLN A 258 -8.62 -5.20 18.54
CA GLN A 258 -9.01 -4.72 19.88
C GLN A 258 -9.72 -3.36 19.80
N VAL A 259 -9.15 -2.41 19.08
CA VAL A 259 -9.72 -1.06 18.92
C VAL A 259 -11.07 -1.13 18.20
N ILE A 260 -11.19 -1.91 17.13
CA ILE A 260 -12.46 -2.06 16.41
C ILE A 260 -13.56 -2.61 17.33
N GLU A 261 -13.27 -3.63 18.13
CA GLU A 261 -14.23 -4.17 19.12
C GLU A 261 -14.67 -3.14 20.16
N GLU A 262 -13.76 -2.26 20.60
CA GLU A 262 -14.12 -1.18 21.53
C GLU A 262 -15.12 -0.19 20.91
N TYR A 263 -14.89 0.20 19.64
CA TYR A 263 -15.83 1.06 18.92
C TYR A 263 -17.19 0.40 18.74
N MET A 264 -17.21 -0.90 18.43
CA MET A 264 -18.45 -1.66 18.28
C MET A 264 -19.25 -1.72 19.59
N LYS A 265 -18.58 -1.92 20.74
CA LYS A 265 -19.20 -1.93 22.08
C LYS A 265 -19.75 -0.56 22.46
N LYS A 266 -19.02 0.53 22.18
CA LYS A 266 -19.47 1.90 22.47
C LYS A 266 -20.74 2.27 21.68
N SER A 267 -20.84 1.80 20.45
CA SER A 267 -22.01 2.05 19.58
C SER A 267 -23.26 1.26 19.97
N GLN A 268 -23.17 0.32 20.92
CA GLN A 268 -24.29 -0.47 21.44
C GLN A 268 -24.88 0.09 22.74
N ARG A 269 -24.24 1.10 23.33
CA ARG A 269 -24.79 1.75 24.52
C ARG A 269 -25.81 2.80 24.08
N PRO A 270 -27.07 2.73 24.62
CA PRO A 270 -28.14 3.66 24.27
C PRO A 270 -27.85 5.10 24.66
#